data_29c56777c63408a513b0052996cb8b7b
#
_entry.id   29c56777c63408a513b0052996cb8b7b
#
_cell.length_a   1.000
_cell.length_b   1.000
_cell.length_c   1.000
_cell.angle_alpha   90.00
_cell.angle_beta   90.00
_cell.angle_gamma   90.00
#
_symmetry.space_group_name_H-M   'P 1'
#
loop_
_entity.id
_entity.type
_entity.pdbx_description
1 polymer ?
#
loop_
_entity_poly.entity_id
_entity_poly.type
_entity_poly.pdbx_seq_one_letter_code
_entity_poly.pdbx_strand_id
1 'polypeptide(L)'
;MSSSHLHAEGMIFIHSAPTALRDHIEWMVNAAVVAPMWQWRPQPVCPGSWRAEVAWSGDMQQVVGLVSTLCAWRKLRFEVTVESGAPTQRWSYTCLLYT
;
A
#
# COMPACT_ATOMS: atom_id res chain seq x y z
N MET A 1 -11.33 -3.63 26.64
CA MET A 1 -11.11 -3.46 26.10
C MET A 1 -10.19 -3.56 25.43
N SER A 2 -10.05 -3.76 24.82
CA SER A 2 -9.24 -4.10 24.28
C SER A 2 -8.44 -3.36 23.61
N SER A 3 -7.52 -3.02 23.79
CA SER A 3 -6.62 -2.23 23.18
C SER A 3 -5.61 -2.98 22.51
N SER A 4 -5.99 -4.04 21.90
CA SER A 4 -5.04 -4.85 21.17
C SER A 4 -4.69 -4.25 19.80
N HIS A 5 -5.29 -3.15 19.45
CA HIS A 5 -4.98 -2.52 18.17
C HIS A 5 -3.71 -1.71 18.27
N LEU A 6 -2.78 -1.96 17.36
CA LEU A 6 -1.54 -1.21 17.27
C LEU A 6 -1.68 -0.22 16.16
N HIS A 7 -1.68 1.06 16.52
CA HIS A 7 -1.68 2.12 15.51
C HIS A 7 -0.34 2.14 14.81
N ALA A 8 -0.38 2.26 13.50
CA ALA A 8 0.82 2.33 12.69
C ALA A 8 0.58 3.33 11.56
N GLU A 9 1.66 3.75 10.94
CA GLU A 9 1.59 4.66 9.80
C GLU A 9 2.81 4.43 8.93
N GLY A 10 2.77 5.00 7.73
CA GLY A 10 3.88 4.83 6.80
C GLY A 10 3.49 5.32 5.43
N MET A 11 4.12 4.74 4.43
CA MET A 11 3.89 5.09 3.04
C MET A 11 3.51 3.85 2.25
N ILE A 12 2.71 4.05 1.23
CA ILE A 12 2.45 3.03 0.22
C ILE A 12 3.00 3.55 -1.10
N PHE A 13 3.88 2.78 -1.71
CA PHE A 13 4.45 3.10 -3.01
C PHE A 13 3.92 2.08 -4.02
N ILE A 14 3.11 2.55 -4.95
CA ILE A 14 2.72 1.71 -6.08
C ILE A 14 3.71 2.03 -7.19
N HIS A 15 4.57 1.06 -7.50
CA HIS A 15 5.60 1.26 -8.52
C HIS A 15 5.05 1.04 -9.91
N SER A 16 4.09 0.16 -10.06
CA SER A 16 3.51 -0.13 -11.37
C SER A 16 2.15 -0.78 -11.18
N ALA A 17 1.13 -0.19 -11.78
CA ALA A 17 -0.21 -0.73 -11.76
C ALA A 17 -0.90 -0.46 -13.09
N PRO A 18 -1.67 -1.43 -13.60
CA PRO A 18 -2.45 -1.20 -14.82
C PRO A 18 -3.48 -0.10 -14.62
N THR A 19 -3.79 0.61 -15.69
CA THR A 19 -4.78 1.69 -15.66
C THR A 19 -6.10 1.22 -15.04
N ALA A 20 -6.55 0.05 -15.42
CA ALA A 20 -7.85 -0.44 -15.00
C ALA A 20 -7.94 -0.71 -13.51
N LEU A 21 -6.81 -0.85 -12.81
CA LEU A 21 -6.82 -1.19 -11.40
C LEU A 21 -6.68 0.01 -10.47
N ARG A 22 -6.46 1.21 -11.00
CA ARG A 22 -6.19 2.38 -10.15
C ARG A 22 -7.31 2.64 -9.14
N ASP A 23 -8.54 2.73 -9.61
CA ASP A 23 -9.65 3.03 -8.72
C ASP A 23 -9.88 1.90 -7.74
N HIS A 24 -9.71 0.68 -8.18
CA HIS A 24 -9.88 -0.48 -7.33
C HIS A 24 -8.83 -0.53 -6.22
N ILE A 25 -7.59 -0.16 -6.54
CA ILE A 25 -6.52 -0.09 -5.56
C ILE A 25 -6.86 0.96 -4.50
N GLU A 26 -7.27 2.16 -4.92
CA GLU A 26 -7.66 3.21 -3.97
C GLU A 26 -8.78 2.73 -3.06
N TRP A 27 -9.79 2.12 -3.64
CA TRP A 27 -10.92 1.64 -2.87
C TRP A 27 -10.50 0.58 -1.86
N MET A 28 -9.70 -0.37 -2.30
CA MET A 28 -9.24 -1.46 -1.45
C MET A 28 -8.38 -0.95 -0.30
N VAL A 29 -7.45 -0.04 -0.59
CA VAL A 29 -6.57 0.51 0.44
C VAL A 29 -7.37 1.32 1.43
N ASN A 30 -8.28 2.18 0.95
CA ASN A 30 -9.04 3.03 1.84
C ASN A 30 -10.07 2.26 2.66
N ALA A 31 -10.39 1.05 2.26
CA ALA A 31 -11.25 0.19 3.08
C ALA A 31 -10.50 -0.40 4.27
N ALA A 32 -9.17 -0.47 4.19
CA ALA A 32 -8.35 -1.08 5.24
C ALA A 32 -7.68 -0.04 6.14
N VAL A 33 -7.22 1.06 5.56
CA VAL A 33 -6.46 2.09 6.29
C VAL A 33 -6.88 3.46 5.79
N VAL A 34 -6.39 4.50 6.46
CA VAL A 34 -6.65 5.88 6.02
C VAL A 34 -5.52 6.29 5.10
N ALA A 35 -5.85 6.54 3.83
CA ALA A 35 -4.86 6.91 2.82
C ALA A 35 -5.53 7.88 1.84
N PRO A 36 -5.64 9.17 2.19
CA PRO A 36 -6.56 10.07 1.46
C PRO A 36 -5.98 10.79 0.26
N MET A 37 -4.66 10.84 0.11
CA MET A 37 -4.09 11.77 -0.86
C MET A 37 -3.41 11.06 -2.02
N TRP A 38 -4.21 10.34 -2.79
CA TRP A 38 -3.71 9.63 -3.95
C TRP A 38 -3.39 10.59 -5.08
N GLN A 39 -2.19 10.40 -5.67
CA GLN A 39 -1.79 11.11 -6.87
C GLN A 39 -1.15 10.12 -7.82
N TRP A 40 -1.87 9.79 -8.86
CA TRP A 40 -1.39 8.85 -9.86
C TRP A 40 -0.61 9.57 -10.93
N ARG A 41 0.52 8.97 -11.33
CA ARG A 41 1.35 9.49 -12.40
C ARG A 41 1.71 8.36 -13.34
N PRO A 42 1.88 8.65 -14.64
CA PRO A 42 2.33 7.61 -15.56
C PRO A 42 3.69 7.07 -15.14
N GLN A 43 3.88 5.78 -15.31
CA GLN A 43 5.16 5.15 -15.07
C GLN A 43 5.96 5.18 -16.37
N PRO A 44 7.04 5.98 -16.47
CA PRO A 44 7.71 6.13 -17.77
C PRO A 44 8.42 4.88 -18.26
N VAL A 45 8.82 4.00 -17.35
CA VAL A 45 9.54 2.79 -17.73
C VAL A 45 8.62 1.74 -18.33
N CYS A 46 7.34 1.80 -17.99
CA CYS A 46 6.39 0.78 -18.43
C CYS A 46 5.13 1.46 -18.96
N PRO A 47 5.05 1.71 -20.27
CA PRO A 47 3.90 2.38 -20.86
C PRO A 47 2.60 1.66 -20.53
N GLY A 48 1.56 2.43 -20.25
CA GLY A 48 0.28 1.86 -19.83
C GLY A 48 0.18 1.55 -18.36
N SER A 49 1.24 1.79 -17.60
CA SER A 49 1.25 1.60 -16.15
C SER A 49 1.31 2.93 -15.44
N TRP A 50 0.93 2.88 -14.17
CA TRP A 50 0.85 4.07 -13.33
C TRP A 50 1.56 3.82 -12.00
N ARG A 51 2.04 4.89 -11.40
CA ARG A 51 2.66 4.85 -10.09
C ARG A 51 1.99 5.85 -9.17
N ALA A 52 2.07 5.61 -7.88
CA ALA A 52 1.53 6.52 -6.87
C ALA A 52 2.29 6.36 -5.56
N GLU A 53 2.29 7.42 -4.78
CA GLU A 53 2.81 7.41 -3.42
C GLU A 53 1.73 8.01 -2.54
N VAL A 54 1.43 7.35 -1.43
CA VAL A 54 0.41 7.86 -0.52
C VAL A 54 0.81 7.52 0.91
N ALA A 55 0.62 8.49 1.80
CA ALA A 55 0.79 8.24 3.23
C ALA A 55 -0.44 7.53 3.77
N TRP A 56 -0.24 6.60 4.69
CA TRP A 56 -1.34 5.87 5.29
C TRP A 56 -1.18 5.83 6.80
N SER A 57 -2.31 5.65 7.47
CA SER A 57 -2.32 5.39 8.90
C SER A 57 -3.45 4.42 9.21
N GLY A 58 -3.30 3.65 10.26
CA GLY A 58 -4.34 2.71 10.65
C GLY A 58 -3.85 1.62 11.57
N ASP A 59 -4.58 0.52 11.57
CA ASP A 59 -4.30 -0.63 12.42
C ASP A 59 -3.29 -1.53 11.72
N MET A 60 -2.28 -1.94 12.46
CA MET A 60 -1.24 -2.81 11.96
C MET A 60 -1.79 -4.10 11.35
N GLN A 61 -2.81 -4.69 11.96
CA GLN A 61 -3.37 -5.93 11.44
C GLN A 61 -4.06 -5.72 10.11
N GLN A 62 -4.67 -4.57 9.94
CA GLN A 62 -5.35 -4.26 8.68
C GLN A 62 -4.33 -4.09 7.55
N VAL A 63 -3.19 -3.49 7.81
CA VAL A 63 -2.21 -3.30 6.76
C VAL A 63 -1.55 -4.63 6.38
N VAL A 64 -1.35 -5.53 7.30
CA VAL A 64 -0.81 -6.85 6.98
C VAL A 64 -1.77 -7.60 6.06
N GLY A 65 -3.05 -7.56 6.35
CA GLY A 65 -4.05 -8.18 5.49
C GLY A 65 -4.12 -7.53 4.11
N LEU A 66 -4.00 -6.22 4.07
CA LEU A 66 -3.99 -5.47 2.83
C LEU A 66 -2.80 -5.88 1.95
N VAL A 67 -1.62 -5.97 2.54
CA VAL A 67 -0.43 -6.37 1.80
C VAL A 67 -0.62 -7.76 1.18
N SER A 68 -1.16 -8.70 1.95
CA SER A 68 -1.42 -10.03 1.43
C SER A 68 -2.39 -10.00 0.25
N THR A 69 -3.44 -9.21 0.38
CA THR A 69 -4.46 -9.12 -0.69
C THR A 69 -3.86 -8.51 -1.95
N LEU A 70 -3.12 -7.42 -1.82
CA LEU A 70 -2.52 -6.76 -2.99
C LEU A 70 -1.48 -7.66 -3.65
N CYS A 71 -0.70 -8.37 -2.85
CA CYS A 71 0.31 -9.27 -3.39
C CYS A 71 -0.32 -10.41 -4.19
N ALA A 72 -1.47 -10.88 -3.74
CA ALA A 72 -2.17 -11.98 -4.40
C ALA A 72 -2.66 -11.61 -5.80
N TRP A 73 -2.84 -10.34 -6.09
CA TRP A 73 -3.30 -9.92 -7.41
C TRP A 73 -2.28 -10.17 -8.51
N ARG A 74 -0.99 -10.10 -8.18
CA ARG A 74 0.10 -10.33 -9.15
C ARG A 74 0.05 -9.40 -10.36
N LYS A 75 -0.66 -8.28 -10.24
CA LYS A 75 -0.82 -7.33 -11.33
C LYS A 75 -0.11 -6.02 -11.06
N LEU A 76 0.41 -5.87 -9.85
CA LEU A 76 1.05 -4.63 -9.47
C LEU A 76 2.33 -4.89 -8.71
N ARG A 77 3.19 -3.90 -8.74
CA ARG A 77 4.43 -3.89 -7.96
C ARG A 77 4.30 -2.78 -6.95
N PHE A 78 4.51 -3.10 -5.68
CA PHE A 78 4.30 -2.12 -4.64
C PHE A 78 5.19 -2.39 -3.45
N GLU A 79 5.29 -1.38 -2.60
CA GLU A 79 6.01 -1.47 -1.34
C GLU A 79 5.22 -0.70 -0.30
N VAL A 80 5.11 -1.27 0.90
CA VAL A 80 4.44 -0.61 2.02
C VAL A 80 5.45 -0.51 3.15
N THR A 81 5.75 0.71 3.57
CA THR A 81 6.59 0.92 4.74
C THR A 81 5.70 1.10 5.96
N VAL A 82 6.17 0.61 7.09
CA VAL A 82 5.43 0.63 8.34
C VAL A 82 6.32 1.19 9.43
N GLU A 83 5.80 2.16 10.18
CA GLU A 83 6.42 2.65 11.39
C GLU A 83 5.42 2.46 12.51
N SER A 84 5.76 1.66 13.50
CA SER A 84 4.93 1.55 14.68
C SER A 84 5.41 2.59 15.69
N GLY A 85 4.72 2.70 16.82
CA GLY A 85 5.01 3.76 17.79
C GLY A 85 6.43 3.83 18.33
N ALA A 86 7.26 2.79 18.16
CA ALA A 86 8.62 2.80 18.65
C ALA A 86 9.55 3.41 17.58
N PRO A 87 10.44 4.34 17.97
CA PRO A 87 11.26 5.03 16.98
C PRO A 87 12.18 4.13 16.18
N THR A 88 12.53 2.97 16.71
CA THR A 88 13.44 2.06 16.03
C THR A 88 12.72 0.96 15.27
N GLN A 89 11.40 0.92 15.34
CA GLN A 89 10.65 -0.12 14.67
C GLN A 89 10.09 0.38 13.37
N ARG A 90 10.78 0.02 12.32
CA ARG A 90 10.39 0.38 10.96
C ARG A 90 10.67 -0.82 10.08
N TRP A 91 9.73 -1.18 9.25
CA TRP A 91 9.95 -2.26 8.29
C TRP A 91 9.08 -2.03 7.07
N SER A 92 9.34 -2.82 6.03
CA SER A 92 8.58 -2.69 4.80
C SER A 92 8.15 -4.04 4.29
N TYR A 93 7.04 -4.04 3.58
CA TYR A 93 6.54 -5.18 2.84
C TYR A 93 6.65 -4.84 1.38
N THR A 94 7.26 -5.71 0.62
CA THR A 94 7.48 -5.47 -0.81
C THR A 94 6.93 -6.62 -1.61
N CYS A 95 6.19 -6.31 -2.66
CA CYS A 95 5.76 -7.31 -3.60
C CYS A 95 6.10 -6.81 -5.00
N LEU A 96 7.15 -7.37 -5.55
CA LEU A 96 7.63 -7.02 -6.89
C LEU A 96 7.47 -8.20 -7.85
N LEU A 97 6.64 -9.16 -7.45
CA LEU A 97 6.42 -10.34 -8.27
C LEU A 97 5.57 -10.00 -9.48
N TYR A 98 5.98 -10.48 -10.61
CA TYR A 98 5.14 -10.47 -11.78
C TYR A 98 5.51 -11.69 -12.60
N THR A 99 4.58 -12.17 -13.27
CA THR A 99 4.77 -13.34 -14.12
C THR A 99 4.44 -12.98 -15.53
#